data_4e441e37c9a72cc4584cdbbfebf2d378
#
_entry.id   4e441e37c9a72cc4584cdbbfebf2d378
#
_cell.length_a   1.000
_cell.length_b   1.000
_cell.length_c   1.000
_cell.angle_alpha   90.00
_cell.angle_beta   90.00
_cell.angle_gamma   90.00
#
_symmetry.space_group_name_H-M   'P 1'
#
loop_
_entity.id
_entity.type
_entity.pdbx_description
1 polymer ?
#
loop_
_entity_poly.entity_id
_entity_poly.type
_entity_poly.pdbx_seq_one_letter_code
_entity_poly.pdbx_strand_id
1 'polypeptide(L)'
;MNPEKVRCLIIEYTKHEMYLHGADGLTMDDIAKGMKMSKRTLYKLFPSKTCLFRICLSDFTNGIRSRLKQSQMRMDSSCMQVLFATVNGYLTLLHSLGKTLLLDIAANEDYRASFKREEAFWLQQFIDVLTHCKICGYLLPGVDPDRFAADLQEVIYQSCLQGTPYVVQRALNHTLLRGLFEVDGIRYIDEHLKLDKFNVCV
;
A
#
# COMPACT_ATOMS: atom_id res chain seq x y z
N MET A 1 -0.50 -32.84 -6.89
CA MET A 1 -0.95 -31.54 -6.34
C MET A 1 -1.21 -30.59 -7.51
N ASN A 2 -2.33 -29.86 -7.51
CA ASN A 2 -2.67 -28.94 -8.62
C ASN A 2 -1.54 -27.88 -8.76
N PRO A 3 -0.99 -27.67 -9.97
CA PRO A 3 0.09 -26.70 -10.21
C PRO A 3 -0.23 -25.27 -9.72
N GLU A 4 -1.49 -24.84 -9.88
CA GLU A 4 -1.96 -23.53 -9.40
C GLU A 4 -1.89 -23.44 -7.87
N LYS A 5 -2.29 -24.49 -7.15
CA LYS A 5 -2.21 -24.52 -5.70
C LYS A 5 -0.77 -24.43 -5.20
N VAL A 6 0.16 -25.13 -5.90
CA VAL A 6 1.60 -25.04 -5.58
C VAL A 6 2.12 -23.62 -5.80
N ARG A 7 1.73 -22.99 -6.91
CA ARG A 7 2.12 -21.63 -7.25
C ARG A 7 1.67 -20.63 -6.18
N CYS A 8 0.42 -20.71 -5.73
CA CYS A 8 -0.10 -19.87 -4.64
C CYS A 8 0.70 -20.06 -3.34
N LEU A 9 0.98 -21.30 -2.95
CA LEU A 9 1.75 -21.59 -1.74
C LEU A 9 3.18 -21.01 -1.80
N ILE A 10 3.84 -21.06 -2.97
CA ILE A 10 5.16 -20.46 -3.15
C ILE A 10 5.09 -18.93 -3.01
N ILE A 11 4.07 -18.29 -3.59
CA ILE A 11 3.87 -16.83 -3.49
C ILE A 11 3.67 -16.43 -2.03
N GLU A 12 2.77 -17.09 -1.29
CA GLU A 12 2.51 -16.79 0.12
C GLU A 12 3.75 -16.99 0.99
N TYR A 13 4.47 -18.11 0.82
CA TYR A 13 5.73 -18.35 1.52
C TYR A 13 6.77 -17.27 1.20
N THR A 14 6.93 -16.92 -0.08
CA THR A 14 7.90 -15.93 -0.51
C THR A 14 7.56 -14.53 0.03
N LYS A 15 6.28 -14.15 0.06
CA LYS A 15 5.82 -12.89 0.65
C LYS A 15 6.17 -12.82 2.14
N HIS A 16 5.94 -13.90 2.87
CA HIS A 16 6.30 -13.98 4.29
C HIS A 16 7.80 -13.82 4.53
N GLU A 17 8.62 -14.53 3.76
CA GLU A 17 10.09 -14.43 3.87
C GLU A 17 10.60 -13.03 3.47
N MET A 18 10.02 -12.43 2.42
CA MET A 18 10.37 -11.06 2.02
C MET A 18 10.00 -10.02 3.08
N TYR A 19 8.90 -10.21 3.78
CA TYR A 19 8.52 -9.34 4.90
C TYR A 19 9.54 -9.41 6.05
N LEU A 20 10.02 -10.62 6.38
CA LEU A 20 10.95 -10.83 7.48
C LEU A 20 12.40 -10.45 7.14
N HIS A 21 12.85 -10.77 5.95
CA HIS A 21 14.27 -10.75 5.56
C HIS A 21 14.59 -9.80 4.40
N GLY A 22 13.58 -9.16 3.83
CA GLY A 22 13.73 -8.39 2.61
C GLY A 22 13.82 -9.26 1.35
N ALA A 23 13.88 -8.61 0.20
CA ALA A 23 14.03 -9.29 -1.07
C ALA A 23 15.50 -9.66 -1.34
N ASP A 24 16.45 -8.82 -0.98
CA ASP A 24 17.88 -9.04 -1.25
C ASP A 24 18.46 -10.18 -0.42
N GLY A 25 18.03 -10.32 0.84
CA GLY A 25 18.43 -11.41 1.74
C GLY A 25 17.90 -12.79 1.36
N LEU A 26 16.91 -12.88 0.46
CA LEU A 26 16.25 -14.12 0.09
C LEU A 26 16.73 -14.63 -1.28
N THR A 27 17.16 -15.88 -1.37
CA THR A 27 17.56 -16.51 -2.64
C THR A 27 16.52 -17.52 -3.13
N MET A 28 16.55 -17.84 -4.44
CA MET A 28 15.72 -18.92 -5.00
C MET A 28 16.01 -20.27 -4.35
N ASP A 29 17.23 -20.46 -3.86
CA ASP A 29 17.64 -21.67 -3.14
C ASP A 29 16.97 -21.78 -1.77
N ASP A 30 16.89 -20.67 -1.05
CA ASP A 30 16.24 -20.61 0.26
C ASP A 30 14.73 -20.88 0.12
N ILE A 31 14.10 -20.29 -0.90
CA ILE A 31 12.70 -20.56 -1.22
C ILE A 31 12.49 -22.04 -1.54
N ALA A 32 13.33 -22.64 -2.39
CA ALA A 32 13.21 -24.05 -2.76
C ALA A 32 13.38 -24.97 -1.53
N LYS A 33 14.34 -24.66 -0.65
CA LYS A 33 14.57 -25.40 0.61
C LYS A 33 13.37 -25.26 1.55
N GLY A 34 12.90 -24.05 1.79
CA GLY A 34 11.77 -23.77 2.68
C GLY A 34 10.49 -24.45 2.21
N MET A 35 10.25 -24.46 0.91
CA MET A 35 9.13 -25.16 0.28
C MET A 35 9.33 -26.67 0.11
N LYS A 36 10.49 -27.22 0.51
CA LYS A 36 10.85 -28.64 0.36
C LYS A 36 10.68 -29.15 -1.08
N MET A 37 11.09 -28.35 -2.05
CA MET A 37 11.01 -28.68 -3.47
C MET A 37 12.36 -28.57 -4.18
N SER A 38 12.47 -29.18 -5.38
CA SER A 38 13.69 -29.03 -6.16
C SER A 38 13.81 -27.65 -6.78
N LYS A 39 15.03 -27.10 -6.89
CA LYS A 39 15.31 -25.87 -7.63
C LYS A 39 14.73 -25.90 -9.04
N ARG A 40 14.85 -27.03 -9.74
CA ARG A 40 14.32 -27.24 -11.09
C ARG A 40 12.80 -27.03 -11.13
N THR A 41 12.09 -27.49 -10.11
CA THR A 41 10.63 -27.31 -10.01
C THR A 41 10.29 -25.83 -9.78
N LEU A 42 11.00 -25.14 -8.90
CA LEU A 42 10.81 -23.72 -8.63
C LEU A 42 11.07 -22.87 -9.89
N TYR A 43 12.19 -23.10 -10.58
CA TYR A 43 12.54 -22.36 -11.80
C TYR A 43 11.59 -22.62 -12.99
N LYS A 44 10.92 -23.77 -13.04
CA LYS A 44 9.85 -24.01 -14.02
C LYS A 44 8.62 -23.13 -13.79
N LEU A 45 8.32 -22.82 -12.52
CA LEU A 45 7.16 -22.00 -12.14
C LEU A 45 7.49 -20.50 -12.15
N PHE A 46 8.70 -20.14 -11.77
CA PHE A 46 9.20 -18.78 -11.65
C PHE A 46 10.61 -18.68 -12.23
N PRO A 47 10.76 -18.18 -13.46
CA PRO A 47 12.04 -18.22 -14.18
C PRO A 47 13.19 -17.45 -13.53
N SER A 48 12.87 -16.46 -12.69
CA SER A 48 13.87 -15.67 -11.96
C SER A 48 13.32 -15.13 -10.64
N LYS A 49 14.21 -14.70 -9.75
CA LYS A 49 13.88 -14.01 -8.51
C LYS A 49 13.08 -12.73 -8.79
N THR A 50 13.50 -11.93 -9.76
CA THR A 50 12.79 -10.69 -10.15
C THR A 50 11.37 -10.99 -10.66
N CYS A 51 11.19 -12.09 -11.40
CA CYS A 51 9.85 -12.50 -11.83
C CYS A 51 8.96 -12.87 -10.63
N LEU A 52 9.48 -13.64 -9.69
CA LEU A 52 8.77 -14.02 -8.47
C LEU A 52 8.46 -12.79 -7.62
N PHE A 53 9.44 -11.87 -7.45
CA PHE A 53 9.25 -10.60 -6.75
C PHE A 53 8.08 -9.79 -7.33
N ARG A 54 8.04 -9.60 -8.66
CA ARG A 54 6.94 -8.85 -9.30
C ARG A 54 5.57 -9.48 -9.06
N ILE A 55 5.50 -10.81 -9.04
CA ILE A 55 4.26 -11.53 -8.77
C ILE A 55 3.84 -11.36 -7.31
N CYS A 56 4.77 -11.47 -6.36
CA CYS A 56 4.52 -11.22 -4.96
C CYS A 56 4.06 -9.78 -4.72
N LEU A 57 4.72 -8.79 -5.33
CA LEU A 57 4.32 -7.39 -5.25
C LEU A 57 2.90 -7.17 -5.78
N SER A 58 2.59 -7.73 -6.96
CA SER A 58 1.24 -7.65 -7.53
C SER A 58 0.18 -8.29 -6.62
N ASP A 59 0.52 -9.38 -5.95
CA ASP A 59 -0.38 -10.06 -5.03
C ASP A 59 -0.62 -9.24 -3.75
N PHE A 60 0.41 -8.61 -3.17
CA PHE A 60 0.26 -7.65 -2.07
C PHE A 60 -0.72 -6.53 -2.43
N THR A 61 -0.60 -5.98 -3.63
CA THR A 61 -1.37 -4.80 -4.06
C THR A 61 -2.81 -5.13 -4.45
N ASN A 62 -3.04 -6.27 -5.11
CA ASN A 62 -4.36 -6.64 -5.64
C ASN A 62 -5.45 -6.73 -4.57
N GLY A 63 -5.14 -7.31 -3.41
CA GLY A 63 -6.09 -7.41 -2.29
C GLY A 63 -6.52 -6.04 -1.77
N ILE A 64 -5.58 -5.10 -1.65
CA ILE A 64 -5.82 -3.75 -1.14
C ILE A 64 -6.58 -2.91 -2.18
N ARG A 65 -6.18 -3.00 -3.45
CA ARG A 65 -6.89 -2.34 -4.56
C ARG A 65 -8.35 -2.79 -4.69
N SER A 66 -8.61 -4.09 -4.52
CA SER A 66 -9.98 -4.62 -4.56
C SER A 66 -10.85 -4.05 -3.45
N ARG A 67 -10.31 -3.92 -2.22
CA ARG A 67 -11.01 -3.30 -1.09
C ARG A 67 -11.26 -1.82 -1.33
N LEU A 68 -10.27 -1.09 -1.85
CA LEU A 68 -10.42 0.32 -2.21
C LEU A 68 -11.54 0.49 -3.25
N LYS A 69 -11.52 -0.29 -4.32
CA LYS A 69 -12.56 -0.25 -5.35
C LYS A 69 -13.96 -0.52 -4.78
N GLN A 70 -14.08 -1.48 -3.87
CA GLN A 70 -15.36 -1.77 -3.20
C GLN A 70 -15.85 -0.59 -2.35
N SER A 71 -14.94 0.11 -1.64
CA SER A 71 -15.32 1.29 -0.86
C SER A 71 -15.74 2.47 -1.73
N GLN A 72 -15.09 2.67 -2.88
CA GLN A 72 -15.44 3.70 -3.86
C GLN A 72 -16.80 3.46 -4.54
N MET A 73 -17.19 2.19 -4.71
CA MET A 73 -18.46 1.80 -5.36
C MET A 73 -19.69 1.90 -4.46
N ARG A 74 -19.53 2.14 -3.17
CA ARG A 74 -20.68 2.36 -2.28
C ARG A 74 -21.31 3.70 -2.59
N MET A 75 -22.59 3.68 -3.00
CA MET A 75 -23.32 4.85 -3.47
C MET A 75 -23.43 5.99 -2.44
N ASP A 76 -23.25 5.69 -1.15
CA ASP A 76 -23.38 6.66 -0.05
C ASP A 76 -22.02 7.17 0.48
N SER A 77 -20.89 6.81 -0.16
CA SER A 77 -19.57 7.23 0.32
C SER A 77 -19.31 8.69 -0.05
N SER A 78 -19.13 9.55 0.95
CA SER A 78 -18.65 10.91 0.71
C SER A 78 -17.23 10.90 0.16
N CYS A 79 -16.82 11.94 -0.60
CA CYS A 79 -15.46 12.09 -1.11
C CYS A 79 -14.42 12.05 0.03
N MET A 80 -14.76 12.51 1.23
CA MET A 80 -13.90 12.44 2.41
C MET A 80 -13.71 11.00 2.90
N GLN A 81 -14.77 10.18 2.93
CA GLN A 81 -14.65 8.75 3.25
C GLN A 81 -13.72 8.04 2.26
N VAL A 82 -13.87 8.33 0.97
CA VAL A 82 -13.03 7.76 -0.08
C VAL A 82 -11.58 8.22 0.09
N LEU A 83 -11.33 9.49 0.42
CA LEU A 83 -9.97 10.02 0.65
C LEU A 83 -9.29 9.28 1.82
N PHE A 84 -9.97 9.19 2.97
CA PHE A 84 -9.42 8.48 4.13
C PHE A 84 -9.20 6.99 3.85
N ALA A 85 -10.11 6.34 3.12
CA ALA A 85 -9.95 4.95 2.70
C ALA A 85 -8.74 4.78 1.75
N THR A 86 -8.53 5.72 0.82
CA THR A 86 -7.41 5.70 -0.13
C THR A 86 -6.08 5.85 0.59
N VAL A 87 -5.96 6.83 1.50
CA VAL A 87 -4.73 7.06 2.30
C VAL A 87 -4.44 5.87 3.21
N ASN A 88 -5.44 5.34 3.90
CA ASN A 88 -5.28 4.15 4.73
C ASN A 88 -4.94 2.90 3.90
N GLY A 89 -5.46 2.79 2.68
CA GLY A 89 -5.11 1.71 1.75
C GLY A 89 -3.63 1.73 1.37
N TYR A 90 -3.11 2.90 1.00
CA TYR A 90 -1.69 3.06 0.69
C TYR A 90 -0.79 2.80 1.91
N LEU A 91 -1.15 3.35 3.06
CA LEU A 91 -0.45 3.09 4.31
C LEU A 91 -0.42 1.59 4.64
N THR A 92 -1.55 0.91 4.49
CA THR A 92 -1.66 -0.55 4.71
C THR A 92 -0.77 -1.32 3.74
N LEU A 93 -0.71 -0.92 2.46
CA LEU A 93 0.21 -1.52 1.49
C LEU A 93 1.65 -1.43 1.96
N LEU A 94 2.13 -0.24 2.29
CA LEU A 94 3.53 -0.03 2.68
C LEU A 94 3.88 -0.82 3.95
N HIS A 95 3.01 -0.82 4.95
CA HIS A 95 3.22 -1.61 6.16
C HIS A 95 3.18 -3.12 5.92
N SER A 96 2.36 -3.61 4.98
CA SER A 96 2.32 -5.03 4.63
C SER A 96 3.58 -5.49 3.88
N LEU A 97 4.26 -4.58 3.18
CA LEU A 97 5.59 -4.87 2.59
C LEU A 97 6.69 -4.96 3.66
N GLY A 98 6.55 -4.19 4.74
CA GLY A 98 7.54 -4.11 5.81
C GLY A 98 8.76 -3.25 5.45
N LYS A 99 9.40 -2.72 6.50
CA LYS A 99 10.52 -1.77 6.36
C LYS A 99 11.69 -2.35 5.56
N THR A 100 12.08 -3.59 5.84
CA THR A 100 13.25 -4.22 5.19
C THR A 100 13.04 -4.34 3.68
N LEU A 101 11.86 -4.82 3.27
CA LEU A 101 11.51 -4.93 1.86
C LEU A 101 11.42 -3.57 1.16
N LEU A 102 10.89 -2.54 1.84
CA LEU A 102 10.85 -1.18 1.31
C LEU A 102 12.25 -0.60 1.10
N LEU A 103 13.21 -0.87 2.00
CA LEU A 103 14.61 -0.47 1.84
C LEU A 103 15.26 -1.17 0.64
N ASP A 104 15.02 -2.46 0.44
CA ASP A 104 15.51 -3.19 -0.74
C ASP A 104 14.91 -2.65 -2.03
N ILE A 105 13.61 -2.32 -2.03
CA ILE A 105 12.95 -1.66 -3.18
C ILE A 105 13.60 -0.31 -3.48
N ALA A 106 13.94 0.47 -2.46
CA ALA A 106 14.59 1.76 -2.65
C ALA A 106 16.01 1.64 -3.21
N ALA A 107 16.75 0.59 -2.82
CA ALA A 107 18.15 0.37 -3.18
C ALA A 107 18.34 -0.34 -4.53
N ASN A 108 17.38 -1.14 -4.99
CA ASN A 108 17.51 -2.00 -6.16
C ASN A 108 16.64 -1.49 -7.32
N GLU A 109 17.27 -1.16 -8.46
CA GLU A 109 16.59 -0.59 -9.62
C GLU A 109 15.48 -1.49 -10.21
N ASP A 110 15.69 -2.82 -10.27
CA ASP A 110 14.71 -3.77 -10.81
C ASP A 110 13.45 -3.83 -9.94
N TYR A 111 13.62 -3.81 -8.62
CA TYR A 111 12.51 -3.78 -7.66
C TYR A 111 11.81 -2.42 -7.70
N ARG A 112 12.59 -1.34 -7.72
CA ARG A 112 12.07 0.02 -7.84
C ARG A 112 11.27 0.23 -9.13
N ALA A 113 11.76 -0.24 -10.28
CA ALA A 113 11.03 -0.17 -11.54
C ALA A 113 9.68 -0.90 -11.48
N SER A 114 9.62 -2.02 -10.76
CA SER A 114 8.38 -2.75 -10.53
C SER A 114 7.44 -1.99 -9.60
N PHE A 115 7.95 -1.35 -8.56
CA PHE A 115 7.18 -0.60 -7.58
C PHE A 115 6.67 0.75 -8.10
N LYS A 116 7.38 1.41 -9.02
CA LYS A 116 6.97 2.69 -9.65
C LYS A 116 5.55 2.65 -10.24
N ARG A 117 5.11 1.50 -10.74
CA ARG A 117 3.74 1.34 -11.25
C ARG A 117 2.70 1.44 -10.14
N GLU A 118 3.05 0.93 -8.96
CA GLU A 118 2.20 1.02 -7.79
C GLU A 118 2.16 2.46 -7.26
N GLU A 119 3.31 3.12 -7.18
CA GLU A 119 3.41 4.53 -6.78
C GLU A 119 2.55 5.41 -7.70
N ALA A 120 2.66 5.23 -9.02
CA ALA A 120 1.87 5.99 -9.99
C ALA A 120 0.36 5.71 -9.85
N PHE A 121 -0.05 4.47 -9.60
CA PHE A 121 -1.45 4.14 -9.36
C PHE A 121 -1.99 4.86 -8.12
N TRP A 122 -1.27 4.81 -7.00
CA TRP A 122 -1.72 5.43 -5.76
C TRP A 122 -1.71 6.95 -5.84
N LEU A 123 -0.71 7.54 -6.51
CA LEU A 123 -0.67 8.97 -6.77
C LEU A 123 -1.92 9.42 -7.53
N GLN A 124 -2.29 8.71 -8.60
CA GLN A 124 -3.50 9.04 -9.36
C GLN A 124 -4.76 8.92 -8.49
N GLN A 125 -4.86 7.88 -7.64
CA GLN A 125 -6.00 7.75 -6.72
C GLN A 125 -6.10 8.92 -5.73
N PHE A 126 -4.95 9.43 -5.23
CA PHE A 126 -4.95 10.62 -4.37
C PHE A 126 -5.40 11.87 -5.11
N ILE A 127 -4.86 12.09 -6.32
CA ILE A 127 -5.23 13.24 -7.16
C ILE A 127 -6.72 13.23 -7.45
N ASP A 128 -7.26 12.09 -7.91
CA ASP A 128 -8.67 11.96 -8.30
C ASP A 128 -9.61 12.29 -7.13
N VAL A 129 -9.34 11.74 -5.95
CA VAL A 129 -10.21 11.95 -4.78
C VAL A 129 -10.07 13.34 -4.19
N LEU A 130 -8.87 13.92 -4.15
CA LEU A 130 -8.64 15.30 -3.70
C LEU A 130 -9.30 16.31 -4.65
N THR A 131 -9.19 16.07 -5.97
CA THR A 131 -9.87 16.88 -6.98
C THR A 131 -11.39 16.83 -6.79
N HIS A 132 -11.93 15.64 -6.51
CA HIS A 132 -13.37 15.51 -6.20
C HIS A 132 -13.76 16.28 -4.93
N CYS A 133 -12.98 16.18 -3.84
CA CYS A 133 -13.21 16.97 -2.64
C CYS A 133 -13.16 18.49 -2.91
N LYS A 134 -12.28 18.94 -3.81
CA LYS A 134 -12.19 20.34 -4.24
C LYS A 134 -13.44 20.78 -5.01
N ILE A 135 -13.90 19.97 -5.96
CA ILE A 135 -15.12 20.22 -6.74
C ILE A 135 -16.35 20.31 -5.82
N CYS A 136 -16.42 19.49 -4.78
CA CYS A 136 -17.47 19.51 -3.77
C CYS A 136 -17.38 20.71 -2.81
N GLY A 137 -16.34 21.54 -2.90
CA GLY A 137 -16.17 22.73 -2.06
C GLY A 137 -15.72 22.42 -0.63
N TYR A 138 -15.23 21.23 -0.36
CA TYR A 138 -14.77 20.84 0.99
C TYR A 138 -13.31 21.21 1.29
N LEU A 139 -12.46 21.27 0.25
CA LEU A 139 -11.04 21.62 0.45
C LEU A 139 -10.83 23.12 0.60
N LEU A 140 -9.85 23.50 1.42
CA LEU A 140 -9.39 24.88 1.54
C LEU A 140 -8.98 25.43 0.16
N PRO A 141 -9.32 26.71 -0.17
CA PRO A 141 -9.13 27.27 -1.52
C PRO A 141 -7.68 27.25 -2.02
N GLY A 142 -6.70 27.32 -1.11
CA GLY A 142 -5.27 27.33 -1.45
C GLY A 142 -4.67 25.94 -1.70
N VAL A 143 -5.44 24.85 -1.53
CA VAL A 143 -4.92 23.49 -1.73
C VAL A 143 -4.92 23.13 -3.22
N ASP A 144 -3.72 22.78 -3.73
CA ASP A 144 -3.53 22.18 -5.04
C ASP A 144 -3.55 20.66 -4.88
N PRO A 145 -4.55 19.95 -5.44
CA PRO A 145 -4.68 18.49 -5.30
C PRO A 145 -3.47 17.71 -5.81
N ASP A 146 -2.91 18.08 -6.97
CA ASP A 146 -1.80 17.36 -7.60
C ASP A 146 -0.54 17.44 -6.73
N ARG A 147 -0.20 18.66 -6.32
CA ARG A 147 0.99 18.90 -5.48
C ARG A 147 0.81 18.25 -4.11
N PHE A 148 -0.33 18.45 -3.48
CA PHE A 148 -0.59 17.88 -2.16
C PHE A 148 -0.58 16.34 -2.19
N ALA A 149 -1.14 15.72 -3.24
CA ALA A 149 -1.11 14.26 -3.43
C ALA A 149 0.31 13.72 -3.48
N ALA A 150 1.19 14.38 -4.25
CA ALA A 150 2.59 13.98 -4.37
C ALA A 150 3.34 14.12 -3.05
N ASP A 151 3.19 15.27 -2.36
CA ASP A 151 3.82 15.52 -1.07
C ASP A 151 3.33 14.53 0.00
N LEU A 152 2.03 14.25 0.04
CA LEU A 152 1.43 13.29 0.96
C LEU A 152 1.96 11.87 0.73
N GLN A 153 2.02 11.44 -0.53
CA GLN A 153 2.54 10.12 -0.88
C GLN A 153 3.98 9.95 -0.43
N GLU A 154 4.82 10.93 -0.69
CA GLU A 154 6.24 10.94 -0.29
C GLU A 154 6.39 10.91 1.24
N VAL A 155 5.66 11.74 1.97
CA VAL A 155 5.69 11.77 3.44
C VAL A 155 5.30 10.42 4.03
N ILE A 156 4.26 9.77 3.52
CA ILE A 156 3.83 8.44 3.98
C ILE A 156 4.93 7.41 3.69
N TYR A 157 5.50 7.41 2.49
CA TYR A 157 6.55 6.48 2.09
C TYR A 157 7.80 6.64 2.96
N GLN A 158 8.29 7.86 3.13
CA GLN A 158 9.48 8.16 3.96
C GLN A 158 9.27 7.78 5.42
N SER A 159 8.10 8.04 5.99
CA SER A 159 7.77 7.61 7.34
C SER A 159 7.82 6.08 7.50
N CYS A 160 7.37 5.32 6.50
CA CYS A 160 7.46 3.86 6.50
C CYS A 160 8.93 3.38 6.44
N LEU A 161 9.77 4.01 5.60
CA LEU A 161 11.21 3.74 5.54
C LEU A 161 11.92 4.01 6.87
N GLN A 162 11.50 5.04 7.59
CA GLN A 162 12.02 5.35 8.93
C GLN A 162 11.54 4.36 10.00
N GLY A 163 10.51 3.57 9.70
CA GLY A 163 9.94 2.58 10.61
C GLY A 163 8.92 3.17 11.59
N THR A 164 8.27 4.28 11.23
CA THR A 164 7.17 4.83 12.03
C THR A 164 6.05 3.78 12.19
N PRO A 165 5.59 3.49 13.43
CA PRO A 165 4.54 2.50 13.63
C PRO A 165 3.23 2.88 12.91
N TYR A 166 2.53 1.87 12.39
CA TYR A 166 1.26 2.04 11.65
C TYR A 166 0.25 2.94 12.38
N VAL A 167 0.05 2.70 13.67
CA VAL A 167 -0.93 3.45 14.48
C VAL A 167 -0.57 4.94 14.57
N VAL A 168 0.73 5.24 14.75
CA VAL A 168 1.23 6.62 14.83
C VAL A 168 1.05 7.32 13.48
N GLN A 169 1.44 6.66 12.41
CA GLN A 169 1.34 7.24 11.07
C GLN A 169 -0.12 7.43 10.64
N ARG A 170 -1.00 6.47 10.96
CA ARG A 170 -2.44 6.59 10.74
C ARG A 170 -3.03 7.82 11.46
N ALA A 171 -2.64 8.05 12.72
CA ALA A 171 -3.09 9.21 13.48
C ALA A 171 -2.58 10.52 12.90
N LEU A 172 -1.30 10.59 12.50
CA LEU A 172 -0.72 11.76 11.85
C LEU A 172 -1.42 12.07 10.52
N ASN A 173 -1.62 11.05 9.67
CA ASN A 173 -2.33 11.22 8.40
C ASN A 173 -3.77 11.71 8.61
N HIS A 174 -4.47 11.16 9.60
CA HIS A 174 -5.83 11.62 9.93
C HIS A 174 -5.84 13.10 10.31
N THR A 175 -4.94 13.52 11.18
CA THR A 175 -4.84 14.91 11.63
C THR A 175 -4.46 15.85 10.47
N LEU A 176 -3.51 15.44 9.63
CA LEU A 176 -3.09 16.19 8.44
C LEU A 176 -4.27 16.37 7.47
N LEU A 177 -4.94 15.28 7.13
CA LEU A 177 -6.09 15.32 6.22
C LEU A 177 -7.21 16.19 6.77
N ARG A 178 -7.53 16.07 8.08
CA ARG A 178 -8.55 16.92 8.72
C ARG A 178 -8.23 18.40 8.53
N GLY A 179 -6.96 18.80 8.59
CA GLY A 179 -6.51 20.19 8.42
C GLY A 179 -6.63 20.74 6.99
N LEU A 180 -6.98 19.92 5.99
CA LEU A 180 -7.16 20.35 4.60
C LEU A 180 -8.57 20.89 4.31
N PHE A 181 -9.51 20.67 5.21
CA PHE A 181 -10.93 20.88 4.94
C PHE A 181 -11.47 22.18 5.54
N GLU A 182 -12.44 22.75 4.87
CA GLU A 182 -13.32 23.80 5.41
C GLU A 182 -14.15 23.28 6.60
N VAL A 183 -14.74 24.18 7.35
CA VAL A 183 -15.45 23.89 8.62
C VAL A 183 -16.47 22.77 8.49
N ASP A 184 -17.25 22.74 7.39
CA ASP A 184 -18.26 21.71 7.17
C ASP A 184 -17.63 20.33 6.91
N GLY A 185 -16.49 20.28 6.20
CA GLY A 185 -15.72 19.06 6.01
C GLY A 185 -15.12 18.56 7.34
N ILE A 186 -14.58 19.45 8.16
CA ILE A 186 -14.06 19.12 9.49
C ILE A 186 -15.18 18.51 10.37
N ARG A 187 -16.36 19.12 10.39
CA ARG A 187 -17.51 18.60 11.14
C ARG A 187 -17.88 17.19 10.70
N TYR A 188 -17.95 16.96 9.38
CA TYR A 188 -18.24 15.64 8.85
C TYR A 188 -17.19 14.59 9.28
N ILE A 189 -15.90 14.94 9.23
CA ILE A 189 -14.81 14.04 9.66
C ILE A 189 -14.95 13.69 11.15
N ASP A 190 -15.18 14.69 12.00
CA ASP A 190 -15.29 14.51 13.45
C ASP A 190 -16.50 13.67 13.85
N GLU A 191 -17.58 13.69 13.06
CA GLU A 191 -18.78 12.89 13.30
C GLU A 191 -18.68 11.47 12.76
N HIS A 192 -18.10 11.28 11.57
CA HIS A 192 -18.21 10.03 10.81
C HIS A 192 -16.90 9.28 10.62
N LEU A 193 -15.72 9.94 10.73
CA LEU A 193 -14.42 9.37 10.43
C LEU A 193 -13.49 9.36 11.64
N LYS A 194 -14.05 9.08 12.82
CA LYS A 194 -13.28 9.04 14.08
C LYS A 194 -12.14 8.02 13.97
N LEU A 195 -10.99 8.40 14.54
CA LEU A 195 -9.94 7.43 14.86
C LEU A 195 -10.50 6.48 15.93
N ASP A 196 -10.86 5.27 15.53
CA ASP A 196 -11.26 4.24 16.48
C ASP A 196 -10.15 4.07 17.50
N LYS A 197 -10.54 4.06 18.78
CA LYS A 197 -9.63 3.80 19.88
C LYS A 197 -9.01 2.42 19.64
N PHE A 198 -7.75 2.41 19.15
CA PHE A 198 -6.81 1.28 19.21
C PHE A 198 -7.36 -0.14 18.92
N ASN A 199 -8.03 -0.37 17.81
CA ASN A 199 -8.15 -1.72 17.29
C ASN A 199 -7.03 -1.98 16.28
N VAL A 200 -5.88 -2.40 16.81
CA VAL A 200 -4.80 -3.02 16.05
C VAL A 200 -5.25 -4.46 15.81
N CYS A 201 -5.84 -4.72 14.64
CA CYS A 201 -5.79 -6.07 14.07
C CYS A 201 -4.47 -6.15 13.27
N VAL A 202 -3.48 -6.76 13.91
CA VAL A 202 -2.25 -7.24 13.26
C VAL A 202 -2.59 -8.44 12.39
#